data_b0999d51f3eaa57c2f85fcd6d94315a6
#
_entry.id   b0999d51f3eaa57c2f85fcd6d94315a6
#
_cell.length_a   1.000
_cell.length_b   1.000
_cell.length_c   1.000
_cell.angle_alpha   90.00
_cell.angle_beta   90.00
_cell.angle_gamma   90.00
#
_symmetry.space_group_name_H-M   'P 1'
#
loop_
_entity.id
_entity.type
_entity.pdbx_description
1 polymer ?
#
loop_
_entity_poly.entity_id
_entity_poly.type
_entity_poly.pdbx_seq_one_letter_code
_entity_poly.pdbx_strand_id
1 'polypeptide(L)'
;YKNKGKDWDSETPSQEYYDELFRVSKNQIIWGANYMVDKIKRPSMGWIYWDKQNGDSDFSDGELAFTSFNRALRSFKYHLSKDRHARFHPTQKPVQLYEWILDKYANEGDKILDTHLGSGSIALACHNRGFDLTGFEIDSEYHNKAVERLRVHRSQLTMF
;
A
#
# COMPACT_ATOMS: atom_id res chain seq x y z
N TYR A 1 -3.34 -9.07 16.18
CA TYR A 1 -3.07 -10.04 15.12
C TYR A 1 -1.64 -10.54 15.29
N LYS A 2 -1.47 -11.72 15.90
CA LYS A 2 -0.17 -12.41 15.88
C LYS A 2 -0.03 -13.04 14.50
N ASN A 3 1.09 -12.75 13.81
CA ASN A 3 1.51 -13.50 12.64
C ASN A 3 1.55 -14.98 13.02
N LYS A 4 0.65 -15.79 12.48
CA LYS A 4 0.55 -17.22 12.80
C LYS A 4 1.71 -17.96 12.12
N GLY A 5 2.95 -17.79 12.64
CA GLY A 5 4.12 -18.55 12.16
C GLY A 5 4.49 -18.31 10.70
N LYS A 6 4.20 -17.13 10.15
CA LYS A 6 4.60 -16.74 8.80
C LYS A 6 5.80 -15.80 8.90
N ASP A 7 6.90 -16.16 8.26
CA ASP A 7 8.20 -15.46 8.36
C ASP A 7 8.45 -14.44 7.24
N TRP A 8 7.44 -14.13 6.41
CA TRP A 8 7.59 -13.24 5.24
C TRP A 8 7.92 -11.77 5.61
N ASP A 9 7.73 -11.37 6.86
CA ASP A 9 8.05 -10.03 7.39
C ASP A 9 9.22 -10.02 8.39
N SER A 10 9.98 -11.12 8.48
CA SER A 10 11.12 -11.25 9.41
C SER A 10 12.30 -10.37 9.03
N GLU A 11 12.46 -10.07 7.74
CA GLU A 11 13.55 -9.25 7.21
C GLU A 11 13.05 -8.21 6.21
N THR A 12 13.75 -7.07 6.13
CA THR A 12 13.50 -6.09 5.07
C THR A 12 14.05 -6.60 3.74
N PRO A 13 13.44 -6.25 2.59
CA PRO A 13 13.95 -6.66 1.28
C PRO A 13 15.43 -6.33 1.07
N SER A 14 16.11 -7.10 0.21
CA SER A 14 17.53 -6.92 -0.09
C SER A 14 17.80 -5.63 -0.88
N GLN A 15 19.09 -5.24 -1.01
CA GLN A 15 19.45 -4.06 -1.82
C GLN A 15 19.07 -4.27 -3.29
N GLU A 16 19.24 -5.48 -3.82
CA GLU A 16 18.90 -5.83 -5.21
C GLU A 16 17.41 -5.62 -5.50
N TYR A 17 16.53 -5.88 -4.52
CA TYR A 17 15.10 -5.60 -4.65
C TYR A 17 14.86 -4.10 -4.89
N TYR A 18 15.52 -3.21 -4.13
CA TYR A 18 15.34 -1.76 -4.30
C TYR A 18 15.95 -1.28 -5.62
N ASP A 19 17.09 -1.82 -6.02
CA ASP A 19 17.72 -1.47 -7.30
C ASP A 19 16.81 -1.84 -8.46
N GLU A 20 16.19 -3.04 -8.43
CA GLU A 20 15.20 -3.45 -9.43
C GLU A 20 13.92 -2.63 -9.37
N LEU A 21 13.40 -2.33 -8.17
CA LEU A 21 12.23 -1.48 -8.00
C LEU A 21 12.41 -0.13 -8.70
N PHE A 22 13.57 0.50 -8.50
CA PHE A 22 13.90 1.76 -9.15
C PHE A 22 14.19 1.63 -10.64
N ARG A 23 14.66 0.47 -11.09
CA ARG A 23 14.93 0.21 -12.51
C ARG A 23 13.65 0.04 -13.33
N VAL A 24 12.66 -0.69 -12.78
CA VAL A 24 11.44 -1.08 -13.51
C VAL A 24 10.32 -0.04 -13.42
N SER A 25 10.42 0.93 -12.52
CA SER A 25 9.35 1.90 -12.30
C SER A 25 9.85 3.34 -12.42
N LYS A 26 9.02 4.20 -13.03
CA LYS A 26 9.32 5.63 -13.21
C LYS A 26 9.24 6.40 -11.88
N ASN A 27 8.23 6.12 -11.08
CA ASN A 27 8.00 6.74 -9.78
C ASN A 27 7.67 5.67 -8.74
N GLN A 28 8.00 5.95 -7.50
CA GLN A 28 7.83 5.00 -6.39
C GLN A 28 7.15 5.67 -5.20
N ILE A 29 6.34 4.86 -4.50
CA ILE A 29 5.82 5.16 -3.16
C ILE A 29 6.09 3.91 -2.33
N ILE A 30 6.93 4.03 -1.30
CA ILE A 30 7.43 2.90 -0.51
C ILE A 30 7.00 3.07 0.94
N TRP A 31 6.05 2.27 1.40
CA TRP A 31 5.58 2.27 2.78
C TRP A 31 6.61 1.65 3.74
N GLY A 32 6.68 2.18 4.97
CA GLY A 32 7.65 1.75 5.96
C GLY A 32 9.10 2.14 5.63
N ALA A 33 9.28 3.08 4.72
CA ALA A 33 10.61 3.51 4.24
C ALA A 33 11.54 4.02 5.35
N ASN A 34 10.98 4.47 6.47
CA ASN A 34 11.75 4.86 7.66
C ASN A 34 12.56 3.71 8.27
N TYR A 35 12.20 2.45 7.99
CA TYR A 35 12.97 1.25 8.40
C TYR A 35 14.01 0.82 7.35
N MET A 36 14.03 1.46 6.19
CA MET A 36 14.79 1.00 5.00
C MET A 36 15.57 2.14 4.33
N VAL A 37 15.84 3.21 5.06
CA VAL A 37 16.55 4.41 4.53
C VAL A 37 17.95 4.09 4.03
N ASP A 38 18.62 3.14 4.67
CA ASP A 38 19.95 2.63 4.30
C ASP A 38 19.97 1.89 2.96
N LYS A 39 18.82 1.36 2.53
CA LYS A 39 18.64 0.63 1.26
C LYS A 39 18.07 1.52 0.16
N ILE A 40 17.14 2.41 0.50
CA ILE A 40 16.55 3.36 -0.46
C ILE A 40 17.60 4.37 -0.95
N LYS A 41 18.47 4.86 -0.06
CA LYS A 41 19.62 5.74 -0.36
C LYS A 41 19.31 6.96 -1.25
N ARG A 42 18.08 7.42 -1.25
CA ARG A 42 17.63 8.56 -2.07
C ARG A 42 17.00 9.62 -1.17
N PRO A 43 17.49 10.85 -1.18
CA PRO A 43 16.80 11.94 -0.51
C PRO A 43 15.47 12.21 -1.21
N SER A 44 14.46 12.58 -0.45
CA SER A 44 13.20 13.06 -1.00
C SER A 44 12.58 14.10 -0.08
N MET A 45 12.04 15.16 -0.68
CA MET A 45 11.17 16.11 0.02
C MET A 45 9.72 15.61 0.07
N GLY A 46 9.39 14.63 -0.75
CA GLY A 46 8.04 14.11 -0.96
C GLY A 46 7.77 12.88 -0.10
N TRP A 47 7.38 13.05 1.14
CA TRP A 47 6.92 11.96 1.99
C TRP A 47 5.40 11.97 2.09
N ILE A 48 4.81 10.80 2.38
CA ILE A 48 3.42 10.65 2.79
C ILE A 48 3.40 10.23 4.24
N TYR A 49 2.62 10.92 5.06
CA TYR A 49 2.29 10.53 6.43
C TYR A 49 0.83 10.11 6.48
N TRP A 50 0.58 8.83 6.76
CA TRP A 50 -0.77 8.37 7.09
C TRP A 50 -0.99 8.48 8.59
N ASP A 51 -1.77 9.47 9.02
CA ASP A 51 -2.24 9.67 10.37
C ASP A 51 -3.41 8.70 10.64
N LYS A 52 -3.18 7.73 11.52
CA LYS A 52 -4.17 6.71 11.91
C LYS A 52 -5.20 7.21 12.89
N GLN A 53 -5.02 8.42 13.40
CA GLN A 53 -5.91 9.05 14.38
C GLN A 53 -6.14 8.16 15.63
N ASN A 54 -5.10 7.47 16.10
CA ASN A 54 -5.17 6.50 17.21
C ASN A 54 -5.34 7.14 18.59
N GLY A 55 -5.23 8.46 18.71
CA GLY A 55 -5.26 9.18 20.00
C GLY A 55 -4.11 8.75 20.90
N ASP A 56 -4.39 8.56 22.18
CA ASP A 56 -3.40 8.18 23.22
C ASP A 56 -3.21 6.65 23.33
N SER A 57 -3.37 5.91 22.22
CA SER A 57 -3.18 4.46 22.23
C SER A 57 -1.69 4.08 22.14
N ASP A 58 -1.33 2.89 22.65
CA ASP A 58 0.04 2.34 22.57
C ASP A 58 0.46 1.95 21.13
N PHE A 59 -0.43 2.07 20.16
CA PHE A 59 -0.14 1.79 18.76
C PHE A 59 0.43 3.01 18.06
N SER A 60 1.23 2.79 17.03
CA SER A 60 1.81 3.85 16.21
C SER A 60 0.75 4.82 15.69
N ASP A 61 1.01 6.12 15.87
CA ASP A 61 0.14 7.21 15.41
C ASP A 61 -0.04 7.23 13.90
N GLY A 62 0.93 6.72 13.16
CA GLY A 62 0.87 6.71 11.71
C GLY A 62 1.91 5.84 11.04
N GLU A 63 1.92 5.89 9.72
CA GLU A 63 2.92 5.26 8.86
C GLU A 63 3.49 6.28 7.88
N LEU A 64 4.77 6.09 7.57
CA LEU A 64 5.49 6.90 6.61
C LEU A 64 5.71 6.15 5.30
N ALA A 65 5.54 6.86 4.18
CA ALA A 65 5.98 6.39 2.88
C ALA A 65 6.95 7.38 2.23
N PHE A 66 8.07 6.86 1.74
CA PHE A 66 8.93 7.58 0.82
C PHE A 66 8.20 7.76 -0.50
N THR A 67 8.39 8.91 -1.17
CA THR A 67 8.00 9.06 -2.57
C THR A 67 9.17 9.62 -3.39
N SER A 68 9.31 9.16 -4.64
CA SER A 68 10.28 9.70 -5.59
C SER A 68 9.78 10.97 -6.29
N PHE A 69 8.56 11.37 -6.04
CA PHE A 69 7.97 12.56 -6.67
C PHE A 69 8.56 13.86 -6.11
N ASN A 70 8.86 14.80 -6.99
CA ASN A 70 9.30 16.14 -6.60
C ASN A 70 8.12 16.99 -6.11
N ARG A 71 7.59 16.65 -4.93
CA ARG A 71 6.43 17.30 -4.29
C ARG A 71 6.69 17.43 -2.79
N ALA A 72 6.06 18.39 -2.14
CA ALA A 72 6.13 18.54 -0.68
C ALA A 72 5.46 17.34 0.03
N LEU A 73 5.91 17.09 1.28
CA LEU A 73 5.27 16.12 2.19
C LEU A 73 3.75 16.35 2.26
N ARG A 74 3.00 15.25 2.27
CA ARG A 74 1.53 15.24 2.40
C ARG A 74 1.09 14.33 3.52
N SER A 75 -0.02 14.68 4.15
CA SER A 75 -0.67 13.83 5.15
C SER A 75 -2.04 13.36 4.66
N PHE A 76 -2.39 12.14 5.06
CA PHE A 76 -3.70 11.54 4.90
C PHE A 76 -4.21 11.10 6.27
N LYS A 77 -5.44 11.42 6.63
CA LYS A 77 -6.03 11.09 7.93
C LYS A 77 -7.13 10.05 7.77
N TYR A 78 -6.99 8.92 8.43
CA TYR A 78 -8.01 7.87 8.38
C TYR A 78 -7.87 6.91 9.55
N HIS A 79 -8.94 6.77 10.34
CA HIS A 79 -8.96 5.85 11.48
C HIS A 79 -9.38 4.44 11.05
N LEU A 80 -8.56 3.45 11.39
CA LEU A 80 -8.75 2.05 10.96
C LEU A 80 -10.00 1.36 11.49
N SER A 81 -10.64 1.89 12.55
CA SER A 81 -11.88 1.30 13.08
C SER A 81 -13.03 1.30 12.07
N LYS A 82 -12.98 2.20 11.08
CA LYS A 82 -13.97 2.26 10.00
C LYS A 82 -14.02 0.99 9.15
N ASP A 83 -12.88 0.27 9.06
CA ASP A 83 -12.72 -0.95 8.25
C ASP A 83 -12.54 -2.21 9.10
N ARG A 84 -12.81 -2.14 10.42
CA ARG A 84 -12.47 -3.21 11.38
C ARG A 84 -12.98 -4.59 10.99
N HIS A 85 -14.19 -4.66 10.44
CA HIS A 85 -14.84 -5.92 10.05
C HIS A 85 -14.32 -6.52 8.73
N ALA A 86 -13.65 -5.73 7.91
CA ALA A 86 -13.15 -6.14 6.59
C ALA A 86 -11.65 -6.50 6.60
N ARG A 87 -11.00 -6.44 7.79
CA ARG A 87 -9.55 -6.69 7.90
C ARG A 87 -9.24 -8.17 8.07
N PHE A 88 -8.39 -8.70 7.19
CA PHE A 88 -7.86 -10.06 7.26
C PHE A 88 -6.32 -10.13 7.17
N HIS A 89 -5.68 -9.02 6.76
CA HIS A 89 -4.23 -8.94 6.67
C HIS A 89 -3.67 -8.02 7.78
N PRO A 90 -2.56 -8.38 8.46
CA PRO A 90 -2.04 -7.61 9.61
C PRO A 90 -1.67 -6.17 9.26
N THR A 91 -1.07 -5.95 8.10
CA THR A 91 -0.64 -4.62 7.61
C THR A 91 -1.62 -3.99 6.62
N GLN A 92 -2.88 -4.45 6.60
CA GLN A 92 -3.89 -3.95 5.67
C GLN A 92 -4.09 -2.44 5.81
N LYS A 93 -3.91 -1.74 4.70
CA LYS A 93 -4.20 -0.31 4.55
C LYS A 93 -5.61 -0.08 4.01
N PRO A 94 -6.25 1.06 4.32
CA PRO A 94 -7.58 1.38 3.80
C PRO A 94 -7.56 1.61 2.29
N VAL A 95 -8.64 1.23 1.60
CA VAL A 95 -8.82 1.48 0.16
C VAL A 95 -8.75 2.97 -0.14
N GLN A 96 -9.37 3.78 0.71
CA GLN A 96 -9.41 5.24 0.59
C GLN A 96 -8.02 5.90 0.60
N LEU A 97 -7.04 5.31 1.29
CA LEU A 97 -5.66 5.77 1.25
C LEU A 97 -5.06 5.60 -0.15
N TYR A 98 -5.29 4.43 -0.76
CA TYR A 98 -4.79 4.14 -2.11
C TYR A 98 -5.53 4.96 -3.17
N GLU A 99 -6.83 5.17 -3.03
CA GLU A 99 -7.59 6.06 -3.91
C GLU A 99 -7.04 7.48 -3.86
N TRP A 100 -6.79 8.00 -2.64
CA TRP A 100 -6.19 9.32 -2.44
C TRP A 100 -4.78 9.40 -3.05
N ILE A 101 -3.98 8.33 -2.96
CA ILE A 101 -2.66 8.26 -3.59
C ILE A 101 -2.79 8.32 -5.11
N LEU A 102 -3.67 7.52 -5.70
CA LEU A 102 -3.89 7.50 -7.14
C LEU A 102 -4.36 8.88 -7.63
N ASP A 103 -5.35 9.48 -6.96
CA ASP A 103 -5.88 10.81 -7.31
C ASP A 103 -4.80 11.92 -7.26
N LYS A 104 -3.76 11.78 -6.43
CA LYS A 104 -2.71 12.79 -6.27
C LYS A 104 -1.46 12.55 -7.08
N TYR A 105 -1.10 11.30 -7.34
CA TYR A 105 0.22 10.93 -7.85
C TYR A 105 0.19 10.20 -9.19
N ALA A 106 -0.93 9.58 -9.57
CA ALA A 106 -1.07 8.93 -10.86
C ALA A 106 -1.73 9.85 -11.89
N ASN A 107 -1.41 9.64 -13.15
CA ASN A 107 -2.06 10.27 -14.29
C ASN A 107 -2.86 9.22 -15.07
N GLU A 108 -3.84 9.66 -15.84
CA GLU A 108 -4.59 8.78 -16.72
C GLU A 108 -3.64 7.97 -17.63
N GLY A 109 -3.88 6.66 -17.70
CA GLY A 109 -3.06 5.73 -18.47
C GLY A 109 -1.79 5.22 -17.79
N ASP A 110 -1.46 5.70 -16.57
CA ASP A 110 -0.36 5.14 -15.80
C ASP A 110 -0.68 3.68 -15.41
N LYS A 111 0.35 2.83 -15.47
CA LYS A 111 0.29 1.44 -15.01
C LYS A 111 0.84 1.33 -13.61
N ILE A 112 0.10 0.67 -12.75
CA ILE A 112 0.44 0.52 -11.34
C ILE A 112 1.09 -0.85 -11.11
N LEU A 113 2.18 -0.86 -10.35
CA LEU A 113 2.86 -2.08 -9.89
C LEU A 113 2.84 -2.10 -8.37
N ASP A 114 2.31 -3.18 -7.79
CA ASP A 114 2.41 -3.47 -6.36
C ASP A 114 3.15 -4.78 -6.14
N THR A 115 4.31 -4.71 -5.52
CA THR A 115 5.18 -5.86 -5.27
C THR A 115 4.88 -6.60 -3.96
N HIS A 116 3.96 -6.08 -3.13
CA HIS A 116 3.54 -6.65 -1.85
C HIS A 116 2.03 -6.43 -1.65
N LEU A 117 1.23 -7.09 -2.51
CA LEU A 117 -0.21 -6.85 -2.66
C LEU A 117 -1.01 -7.00 -1.34
N GLY A 118 -0.61 -7.93 -0.48
CA GLY A 118 -1.22 -8.18 0.82
C GLY A 118 -2.73 -8.38 0.74
N SER A 119 -3.48 -7.47 1.31
CA SER A 119 -4.96 -7.53 1.30
C SER A 119 -5.62 -7.15 -0.01
N GLY A 120 -4.86 -6.68 -1.01
CA GLY A 120 -5.40 -6.19 -2.28
C GLY A 120 -6.15 -4.85 -2.20
N SER A 121 -5.94 -4.05 -1.16
CA SER A 121 -6.63 -2.74 -1.05
C SER A 121 -6.31 -1.82 -2.23
N ILE A 122 -5.06 -1.85 -2.74
CA ILE A 122 -4.67 -1.13 -3.96
C ILE A 122 -5.43 -1.64 -5.20
N ALA A 123 -5.73 -2.94 -5.26
CA ALA A 123 -6.47 -3.50 -6.40
C ALA A 123 -7.91 -2.96 -6.48
N LEU A 124 -8.57 -2.80 -5.33
CA LEU A 124 -9.88 -2.17 -5.25
C LEU A 124 -9.80 -0.69 -5.66
N ALA A 125 -8.79 0.03 -5.17
CA ALA A 125 -8.58 1.43 -5.52
C ALA A 125 -8.30 1.63 -7.02
N CYS A 126 -7.44 0.80 -7.61
CA CYS A 126 -7.17 0.82 -9.05
C CYS A 126 -8.43 0.53 -9.87
N HIS A 127 -9.23 -0.46 -9.44
CA HIS A 127 -10.51 -0.73 -10.09
C HIS A 127 -11.46 0.47 -10.04
N ASN A 128 -11.59 1.12 -8.86
CA ASN A 128 -12.47 2.27 -8.67
C ASN A 128 -12.02 3.51 -9.48
N ARG A 129 -10.73 3.63 -9.76
CA ARG A 129 -10.12 4.77 -10.48
C ARG A 129 -9.75 4.48 -11.93
N GLY A 130 -10.01 3.25 -12.42
CA GLY A 130 -9.75 2.89 -13.81
C GLY A 130 -8.27 2.71 -14.16
N PHE A 131 -7.43 2.30 -13.21
CA PHE A 131 -6.01 2.02 -13.45
C PHE A 131 -5.75 0.53 -13.66
N ASP A 132 -4.83 0.22 -14.58
CA ASP A 132 -4.27 -1.12 -14.74
C ASP A 132 -3.30 -1.42 -13.59
N LEU A 133 -3.46 -2.57 -12.93
CA LEU A 133 -2.61 -3.03 -11.85
C LEU A 133 -1.94 -4.36 -12.20
N THR A 134 -0.63 -4.44 -11.97
CA THR A 134 0.10 -5.69 -11.80
C THR A 134 0.48 -5.82 -10.32
N GLY A 135 0.01 -6.89 -9.67
CA GLY A 135 0.24 -7.11 -8.23
C GLY A 135 0.90 -8.47 -7.97
N PHE A 136 1.83 -8.50 -7.01
CA PHE A 136 2.50 -9.72 -6.55
C PHE A 136 2.24 -9.93 -5.07
N GLU A 137 2.00 -11.19 -4.69
CA GLU A 137 1.86 -11.63 -3.31
C GLU A 137 2.50 -13.02 -3.19
N ILE A 138 3.43 -13.17 -2.25
CA ILE A 138 4.17 -14.41 -2.04
C ILE A 138 3.34 -15.45 -1.27
N ASP A 139 2.46 -14.98 -0.40
CA ASP A 139 1.58 -15.84 0.39
C ASP A 139 0.32 -16.17 -0.40
N SER A 140 0.17 -17.43 -0.81
CA SER A 140 -0.94 -17.90 -1.63
C SER A 140 -2.31 -17.73 -0.94
N GLU A 141 -2.37 -17.80 0.39
CA GLU A 141 -3.62 -17.59 1.14
C GLU A 141 -4.05 -16.12 1.04
N TYR A 142 -3.11 -15.18 1.25
CA TYR A 142 -3.40 -13.75 1.11
C TYR A 142 -3.70 -13.38 -0.34
N HIS A 143 -2.97 -13.94 -1.29
CA HIS A 143 -3.26 -13.75 -2.72
C HIS A 143 -4.69 -14.15 -3.06
N ASN A 144 -5.12 -15.37 -2.69
CA ASN A 144 -6.46 -15.86 -2.98
C ASN A 144 -7.55 -14.99 -2.32
N LYS A 145 -7.33 -14.54 -1.08
CA LYS A 145 -8.24 -13.62 -0.38
C LYS A 145 -8.33 -12.26 -1.07
N ALA A 146 -7.22 -11.73 -1.56
CA ALA A 146 -7.20 -10.46 -2.29
C ALA A 146 -7.96 -10.55 -3.62
N VAL A 147 -7.76 -11.64 -4.37
CA VAL A 147 -8.48 -11.91 -5.63
C VAL A 147 -9.99 -12.04 -5.37
N GLU A 148 -10.38 -12.82 -4.37
CA GLU A 148 -11.80 -12.99 -4.03
C GLU A 148 -12.42 -11.66 -3.56
N ARG A 149 -11.71 -10.87 -2.76
CA ARG A 149 -12.16 -9.55 -2.34
C ARG A 149 -12.41 -8.62 -3.53
N LEU A 150 -11.51 -8.62 -4.53
CA LEU A 150 -11.70 -7.85 -5.74
C LEU A 150 -12.89 -8.36 -6.57
N ARG A 151 -13.05 -9.69 -6.69
CA ARG A 151 -14.17 -10.32 -7.39
C ARG A 151 -15.52 -9.88 -6.79
N VAL A 152 -15.66 -9.97 -5.47
CA VAL A 152 -16.86 -9.54 -4.75
C VAL A 152 -17.12 -8.05 -4.95
N HIS A 153 -16.07 -7.22 -4.84
CA HIS A 153 -16.19 -5.77 -5.04
C HIS A 153 -16.72 -5.42 -6.43
N ARG A 154 -16.19 -6.06 -7.47
CA ARG A 154 -16.64 -5.87 -8.86
C ARG A 154 -18.11 -6.25 -9.05
N SER A 155 -18.55 -7.36 -8.46
CA SER A 155 -19.95 -7.82 -8.59
C SER A 155 -20.95 -6.87 -7.92
N GLN A 156 -20.57 -6.18 -6.86
CA GLN A 156 -21.45 -5.21 -6.19
C GLN A 156 -21.67 -3.94 -7.02
N LEU A 157 -20.68 -3.50 -7.80
CA LEU A 157 -20.78 -2.32 -8.65
C LEU A 157 -21.60 -2.54 -9.93
N THR A 158 -21.81 -3.78 -10.35
CA THR A 158 -22.60 -4.12 -11.55
C THR A 158 -24.10 -4.25 -11.30
N MET A 159 -24.55 -4.08 -10.05
CA MET A 159 -25.98 -4.17 -9.69
C MET A 159 -26.72 -2.83 -9.67
N PHE A 160 -26.10 -1.76 -10.16
CA PHE A 160 -26.70 -0.43 -10.30
C PHE A 160 -26.52 0.08 -11.76
#